data_a43f235fbf4b7381083ae27adeb8029d
#
_entry.id   a43f235fbf4b7381083ae27adeb8029d
#
_cell.length_a   1.000
_cell.length_b   1.000
_cell.length_c   1.000
_cell.angle_alpha   90.00
_cell.angle_beta   90.00
_cell.angle_gamma   90.00
#
_symmetry.space_group_name_H-M   'P 1'
#
loop_
_entity.id
_entity.type
_entity.pdbx_description
1 polymer ?
#
loop_
_entity_poly.entity_id
_entity_poly.type
_entity_poly.pdbx_seq_one_letter_code
_entity_poly.pdbx_strand_id
1 'polypeptide(L)'
;MEQFKKTRPFDRIDEGKNYLMRILEEKGFQDVKETGRYERFDVIATYAGKTYIFELKNRDFPSGQFGDASLEEDKVRYLLDTPFKPILVYFWEDAWTMIDLRNTPYETISRNHRKTTRFGDDEEITSTWASWKLDNIKLFPYK
;
A
#
# COMPACT_ATOMS: atom_id res chain seq x y z
N MET A 1 -11.71 21.88 18.88
CA MET A 1 -11.60 20.90 17.81
C MET A 1 -10.16 20.90 17.29
N GLU A 2 -9.52 19.76 17.38
CA GLU A 2 -8.15 19.66 16.88
C GLU A 2 -8.15 19.70 15.36
N GLN A 3 -7.28 20.52 14.80
CA GLN A 3 -7.06 20.52 13.37
C GLN A 3 -6.14 19.36 13.00
N PHE A 4 -6.47 18.68 11.91
CA PHE A 4 -5.62 17.64 11.36
C PHE A 4 -4.25 18.23 11.01
N LYS A 5 -3.20 17.53 11.41
CA LYS A 5 -1.84 17.93 11.12
C LYS A 5 -1.16 16.83 10.28
N LYS A 6 -0.71 17.21 9.10
CA LYS A 6 0.07 16.33 8.24
C LYS A 6 1.47 16.15 8.83
N THR A 7 1.85 14.91 9.09
CA THR A 7 3.17 14.57 9.62
C THR A 7 4.04 13.81 8.64
N ARG A 8 3.46 13.36 7.52
CA ARG A 8 4.21 12.65 6.49
C ARG A 8 5.32 13.54 5.92
N PRO A 9 6.62 13.07 5.94
CA PRO A 9 7.75 13.90 5.53
C PRO A 9 7.98 13.97 4.02
N PHE A 10 7.06 13.43 3.22
CA PHE A 10 7.16 13.44 1.76
C PHE A 10 5.77 13.61 1.16
N ASP A 11 5.73 13.99 -0.13
CA ASP A 11 4.48 14.17 -0.87
C ASP A 11 4.30 13.13 -1.98
N ARG A 12 5.38 12.73 -2.67
CA ARG A 12 5.29 11.86 -3.84
C ARG A 12 5.64 10.42 -3.49
N ILE A 13 5.10 9.50 -4.28
CA ILE A 13 5.30 8.06 -4.05
C ILE A 13 6.75 7.62 -4.20
N ASP A 14 7.52 8.25 -5.10
CA ASP A 14 8.94 7.94 -5.25
C ASP A 14 9.73 8.30 -3.99
N GLU A 15 9.34 9.38 -3.31
CA GLU A 15 9.92 9.73 -2.02
C GLU A 15 9.51 8.72 -0.94
N GLY A 16 8.27 8.21 -1.01
CA GLY A 16 7.79 7.15 -0.13
C GLY A 16 8.58 5.86 -0.30
N LYS A 17 8.96 5.51 -1.53
CA LYS A 17 9.84 4.36 -1.77
C LYS A 17 11.18 4.53 -1.07
N ASN A 18 11.80 5.70 -1.18
CA ASN A 18 13.07 5.98 -0.52
C ASN A 18 12.93 5.93 1.00
N TYR A 19 11.83 6.44 1.54
CA TYR A 19 11.53 6.39 2.97
C TYR A 19 11.44 4.94 3.44
N LEU A 20 10.68 4.09 2.73
CA LEU A 20 10.55 2.68 3.06
C LEU A 20 11.89 1.95 2.99
N MET A 21 12.64 2.15 1.91
CA MET A 21 13.91 1.45 1.70
C MET A 21 14.88 1.73 2.86
N ARG A 22 14.93 2.96 3.33
CA ARG A 22 15.76 3.35 4.47
C ARG A 22 15.31 2.65 5.76
N ILE A 23 14.01 2.59 6.01
CA ILE A 23 13.47 1.89 7.18
C ILE A 23 13.78 0.40 7.13
N LEU A 24 13.64 -0.23 5.95
CA LEU A 24 13.95 -1.65 5.80
C LEU A 24 15.43 -1.93 6.08
N GLU A 25 16.33 -1.09 5.60
CA GLU A 25 17.76 -1.23 5.87
C GLU A 25 18.05 -1.09 7.37
N GLU A 26 17.43 -0.12 8.03
CA GLU A 26 17.57 0.07 9.47
C GLU A 26 17.07 -1.15 10.26
N LYS A 27 16.07 -1.85 9.76
CA LYS A 27 15.53 -3.07 10.38
C LYS A 27 16.34 -4.33 10.08
N GLY A 28 17.39 -4.22 9.26
CA GLY A 28 18.26 -5.35 8.93
C GLY A 28 17.94 -6.08 7.64
N PHE A 29 17.03 -5.54 6.82
CA PHE A 29 16.79 -6.10 5.48
C PHE A 29 18.01 -5.87 4.60
N GLN A 30 18.29 -6.83 3.73
CA GLN A 30 19.39 -6.81 2.78
C GLN A 30 18.89 -6.75 1.35
N ASP A 31 19.75 -6.33 0.44
CA ASP A 31 19.45 -6.24 -1.00
C ASP A 31 18.16 -5.44 -1.26
N VAL A 32 17.98 -4.35 -0.52
CA VAL A 32 16.81 -3.48 -0.65
C VAL A 32 16.94 -2.66 -1.92
N LYS A 33 15.97 -2.78 -2.82
CA LYS A 33 16.02 -2.08 -4.11
C LYS A 33 14.64 -1.87 -4.71
N GLU A 34 14.52 -0.83 -5.52
CA GLU A 34 13.36 -0.61 -6.35
C GLU A 34 13.32 -1.67 -7.46
N THR A 35 12.09 -2.05 -7.85
CA THR A 35 11.89 -2.95 -8.99
C THR A 35 11.80 -2.16 -10.29
N GLY A 36 11.99 -2.85 -11.42
CA GLY A 36 11.83 -2.23 -12.73
C GLY A 36 10.37 -1.88 -13.03
N ARG A 37 10.18 -0.97 -14.00
CA ARG A 37 8.84 -0.47 -14.37
C ARG A 37 7.87 -1.56 -14.84
N TYR A 38 8.35 -2.73 -15.22
CA TYR A 38 7.53 -3.84 -15.67
C TYR A 38 7.14 -4.79 -14.54
N GLU A 39 7.71 -4.61 -13.36
CA GLU A 39 7.33 -5.39 -12.19
C GLU A 39 6.02 -4.85 -11.62
N ARG A 40 5.22 -5.75 -11.03
CA ARG A 40 3.91 -5.39 -10.48
C ARG A 40 3.95 -5.12 -8.97
N PHE A 41 5.13 -4.87 -8.45
CA PHE A 41 5.36 -4.42 -7.07
C PHE A 41 6.52 -3.42 -7.07
N ASP A 42 6.65 -2.65 -6.01
CA ASP A 42 7.48 -1.44 -6.02
C ASP A 42 8.88 -1.63 -5.45
N VAL A 43 9.04 -2.47 -4.44
CA VAL A 43 10.31 -2.70 -3.74
C VAL A 43 10.47 -4.19 -3.46
N ILE A 44 11.72 -4.67 -3.51
CA ILE A 44 12.07 -6.04 -3.14
C ILE A 44 13.23 -6.01 -2.16
N ALA A 45 13.22 -6.91 -1.18
CA ALA A 45 14.28 -7.01 -0.16
C ALA A 45 14.32 -8.42 0.44
N THR A 46 15.43 -8.78 1.07
CA THR A 46 15.58 -10.06 1.75
C THR A 46 15.76 -9.85 3.26
N TYR A 47 15.21 -10.78 4.04
CA TYR A 47 15.38 -10.79 5.48
C TYR A 47 15.34 -12.24 5.98
N ALA A 48 16.34 -12.63 6.77
CA ALA A 48 16.43 -13.98 7.33
C ALA A 48 16.29 -15.08 6.26
N GLY A 49 16.89 -14.88 5.08
CA GLY A 49 16.85 -15.84 3.98
C GLY A 49 15.56 -15.88 3.19
N LYS A 50 14.63 -14.97 3.47
CA LYS A 50 13.32 -14.89 2.78
C LYS A 50 13.25 -13.63 1.95
N THR A 51 12.57 -13.72 0.80
CA THR A 51 12.37 -12.59 -0.10
C THR A 51 11.01 -11.97 0.13
N TYR A 52 11.00 -10.66 0.36
CA TYR A 52 9.80 -9.85 0.56
C TYR A 52 9.59 -8.93 -0.62
N ILE A 53 8.36 -8.75 -1.03
CA ILE A 53 7.96 -7.77 -2.04
C ILE A 53 6.97 -6.79 -1.43
N PHE A 54 7.08 -5.53 -1.83
CA PHE A 54 6.32 -4.44 -1.24
C PHE A 54 5.56 -3.69 -2.32
N GLU A 55 4.24 -3.58 -2.13
CA GLU A 55 3.38 -2.71 -2.93
C GLU A 55 3.09 -1.46 -2.10
N LEU A 56 3.34 -0.29 -2.67
CA LEU A 56 3.19 0.98 -1.96
C LEU A 56 1.97 1.75 -2.47
N LYS A 57 1.22 2.31 -1.52
CA LYS A 57 0.12 3.23 -1.82
C LYS A 57 0.31 4.51 -1.02
N ASN A 58 0.19 5.64 -1.70
CA ASN A 58 0.32 6.96 -1.12
C ASN A 58 -1.05 7.66 -1.20
N ARG A 59 -1.59 8.04 -0.04
CA ARG A 59 -2.91 8.66 0.04
C ARG A 59 -2.82 10.08 0.58
N ASP A 60 -3.43 11.03 -0.12
CA ASP A 60 -3.40 12.44 0.24
C ASP A 60 -4.57 12.80 1.15
N PHE A 61 -4.79 12.00 2.19
CA PHE A 61 -5.81 12.21 3.22
C PHE A 61 -5.37 11.52 4.51
N PRO A 62 -5.98 11.89 5.66
CA PRO A 62 -5.65 11.25 6.93
C PRO A 62 -6.21 9.82 7.04
N SER A 63 -5.58 9.01 7.89
CA SER A 63 -5.94 7.61 8.07
C SER A 63 -7.39 7.39 8.50
N GLY A 64 -7.93 8.31 9.29
CA GLY A 64 -9.31 8.22 9.78
C GLY A 64 -10.39 8.56 8.77
N GLN A 65 -10.03 9.06 7.59
CA GLN A 65 -11.04 9.57 6.65
C GLN A 65 -11.98 8.47 6.13
N PHE A 66 -11.47 7.30 5.80
CA PHE A 66 -12.27 6.16 5.33
C PHE A 66 -12.24 4.98 6.28
N GLY A 67 -11.38 5.03 7.31
CA GLY A 67 -11.30 4.00 8.34
C GLY A 67 -10.69 2.68 7.90
N ASP A 68 -10.06 2.62 6.73
CA ASP A 68 -9.44 1.40 6.22
C ASP A 68 -8.23 1.69 5.33
N ALA A 69 -7.42 0.64 5.11
CA ALA A 69 -6.50 0.55 3.98
C ALA A 69 -7.14 -0.35 2.94
N SER A 70 -7.00 -0.04 1.67
CA SER A 70 -7.63 -0.83 0.62
C SER A 70 -6.73 -0.97 -0.61
N LEU A 71 -6.92 -2.09 -1.32
CA LEU A 71 -6.20 -2.41 -2.55
C LEU A 71 -7.14 -3.20 -3.44
N GLU A 72 -7.06 -3.02 -4.75
CA GLU A 72 -7.84 -3.80 -5.70
C GLU A 72 -7.61 -5.30 -5.47
N GLU A 73 -8.69 -6.09 -5.41
CA GLU A 73 -8.58 -7.51 -5.08
C GLU A 73 -7.75 -8.28 -6.10
N ASP A 74 -7.84 -7.93 -7.37
CA ASP A 74 -7.01 -8.57 -8.41
C ASP A 74 -5.53 -8.40 -8.14
N LYS A 75 -5.13 -7.23 -7.62
CA LYS A 75 -3.75 -6.97 -7.25
C LYS A 75 -3.32 -7.81 -6.06
N VAL A 76 -4.19 -7.95 -5.06
CA VAL A 76 -3.94 -8.80 -3.89
C VAL A 76 -3.73 -10.24 -4.34
N ARG A 77 -4.61 -10.76 -5.20
CA ARG A 77 -4.49 -12.13 -5.72
C ARG A 77 -3.19 -12.34 -6.47
N TYR A 78 -2.80 -11.38 -7.30
CA TYR A 78 -1.52 -11.44 -8.01
C TYR A 78 -0.36 -11.55 -7.03
N LEU A 79 -0.33 -10.70 -6.01
CA LEU A 79 0.74 -10.68 -5.02
C LEU A 79 0.79 -11.97 -4.19
N LEU A 80 -0.37 -12.51 -3.83
CA LEU A 80 -0.46 -13.77 -3.09
C LEU A 80 -0.03 -14.98 -3.92
N ASP A 81 -0.13 -14.89 -5.24
CA ASP A 81 0.25 -15.97 -6.16
C ASP A 81 1.76 -16.00 -6.43
N THR A 82 2.51 -15.01 -5.98
CA THR A 82 3.97 -15.02 -6.09
C THR A 82 4.58 -15.97 -5.06
N PRO A 83 5.81 -16.48 -5.28
CA PRO A 83 6.49 -17.28 -4.27
C PRO A 83 7.09 -16.46 -3.12
N PHE A 84 6.97 -15.14 -3.18
CA PHE A 84 7.54 -14.20 -2.22
C PHE A 84 6.59 -13.88 -1.10
N LYS A 85 7.07 -13.14 -0.09
CA LYS A 85 6.25 -12.64 1.01
C LYS A 85 5.74 -11.25 0.67
N PRO A 86 4.45 -11.09 0.31
CA PRO A 86 3.92 -9.80 -0.13
C PRO A 86 3.46 -8.94 1.05
N ILE A 87 3.91 -7.69 1.03
CA ILE A 87 3.58 -6.69 2.03
C ILE A 87 2.96 -5.48 1.33
N LEU A 88 1.81 -5.03 1.81
CA LEU A 88 1.24 -3.75 1.39
C LEU A 88 1.72 -2.66 2.34
N VAL A 89 2.32 -1.62 1.79
CA VAL A 89 2.74 -0.44 2.54
C VAL A 89 1.80 0.71 2.17
N TYR A 90 1.15 1.29 3.17
CA TYR A 90 0.13 2.29 2.95
C TYR A 90 0.51 3.56 3.71
N PHE A 91 0.71 4.65 2.98
CA PHE A 91 1.10 5.94 3.54
C PHE A 91 -0.08 6.90 3.50
N TRP A 92 -0.59 7.26 4.69
CA TRP A 92 -1.54 8.37 4.85
C TRP A 92 -0.78 9.64 5.25
N GLU A 93 -1.45 10.76 5.34
CA GLU A 93 -0.82 12.01 5.73
C GLU A 93 -0.39 12.07 7.20
N ASP A 94 -0.98 11.25 8.06
CA ASP A 94 -0.75 11.26 9.51
C ASP A 94 -0.06 10.00 10.05
N ALA A 95 -0.05 8.92 9.28
CA ALA A 95 0.45 7.62 9.74
C ALA A 95 0.73 6.72 8.55
N TRP A 96 1.39 5.59 8.79
CA TRP A 96 1.61 4.56 7.77
C TRP A 96 1.51 3.18 8.38
N THR A 97 1.43 2.16 7.53
CA THR A 97 1.33 0.78 7.97
C THR A 97 2.02 -0.17 7.00
N MET A 98 2.35 -1.36 7.48
CA MET A 98 2.77 -2.49 6.66
C MET A 98 1.84 -3.66 6.97
N ILE A 99 1.21 -4.20 5.93
CA ILE A 99 0.25 -5.29 6.05
C ILE A 99 0.83 -6.54 5.40
N ASP A 100 1.02 -7.59 6.18
CA ASP A 100 1.39 -8.91 5.67
C ASP A 100 0.15 -9.52 5.01
N LEU A 101 0.14 -9.57 3.69
CA LEU A 101 -1.04 -9.98 2.94
C LEU A 101 -1.42 -11.45 3.15
N ARG A 102 -0.45 -12.32 3.45
CA ARG A 102 -0.75 -13.74 3.69
C ARG A 102 -1.38 -14.01 5.04
N ASN A 103 -1.04 -13.19 6.04
CA ASN A 103 -1.41 -13.45 7.42
C ASN A 103 -2.45 -12.47 7.98
N THR A 104 -2.87 -11.49 7.18
CA THR A 104 -3.84 -10.48 7.61
C THR A 104 -5.10 -10.62 6.75
N PRO A 105 -6.19 -11.19 7.29
CA PRO A 105 -7.41 -11.36 6.52
C PRO A 105 -8.04 -10.02 6.16
N TYR A 106 -8.71 -9.98 5.01
CA TYR A 106 -9.38 -8.79 4.53
C TYR A 106 -10.85 -9.07 4.23
N GLU A 107 -11.64 -7.99 4.22
CA GLU A 107 -13.01 -8.02 3.74
C GLU A 107 -13.02 -7.56 2.29
N THR A 108 -13.96 -8.06 1.49
CA THR A 108 -14.16 -7.55 0.14
C THR A 108 -15.25 -6.49 0.13
N ILE A 109 -14.99 -5.41 -0.59
CA ILE A 109 -15.96 -4.34 -0.78
C ILE A 109 -16.06 -4.05 -2.28
N SER A 110 -17.24 -3.60 -2.70
CA SER A 110 -17.47 -3.18 -4.08
C SER A 110 -17.42 -1.66 -4.16
N ARG A 111 -16.75 -1.14 -5.17
CA ARG A 111 -16.68 0.30 -5.43
C ARG A 111 -17.11 0.58 -6.84
N ASN A 112 -18.00 1.56 -6.99
CA ASN A 112 -18.41 2.05 -8.30
C ASN A 112 -17.58 3.29 -8.61
N HIS A 113 -17.07 3.36 -9.83
CA HIS A 113 -16.38 4.54 -10.31
C HIS A 113 -16.68 4.76 -11.78
N ARG A 114 -16.55 6.01 -12.23
CA ARG A 114 -16.74 6.35 -13.62
C ARG A 114 -15.41 6.30 -14.36
N LYS A 115 -15.47 5.77 -15.56
CA LYS A 115 -14.32 5.75 -16.46
C LYS A 115 -14.75 6.36 -17.80
N THR A 116 -13.98 7.34 -18.26
CA THR A 116 -14.19 7.92 -19.58
C THR A 116 -13.65 6.95 -20.63
N THR A 117 -14.50 6.54 -21.57
CA THR A 117 -14.09 5.67 -22.67
C THR A 117 -13.27 6.47 -23.68
N ARG A 118 -12.58 5.77 -24.58
CA ARG A 118 -11.83 6.41 -25.66
C ARG A 118 -12.71 7.22 -26.61
N PHE A 119 -14.03 7.04 -26.57
CA PHE A 119 -15.00 7.81 -27.37
C PHE A 119 -15.58 9.02 -26.62
N GLY A 120 -15.07 9.28 -25.40
CA GLY A 120 -15.53 10.42 -24.61
C GLY A 120 -16.77 10.15 -23.78
N ASP A 121 -17.34 8.93 -23.84
CA ASP A 121 -18.50 8.56 -23.03
C ASP A 121 -18.06 8.11 -21.64
N ASP A 122 -18.85 8.47 -20.60
CA ASP A 122 -18.63 7.98 -19.25
C ASP A 122 -19.25 6.60 -19.08
N GLU A 123 -18.49 5.70 -18.49
CA GLU A 123 -18.94 4.36 -18.19
C GLU A 123 -18.80 4.11 -16.67
N GLU A 124 -19.87 3.60 -16.06
CA GLU A 124 -19.83 3.23 -14.66
C GLU A 124 -19.28 1.81 -14.52
N ILE A 125 -18.23 1.65 -13.74
CA ILE A 125 -17.54 0.38 -13.52
C ILE A 125 -17.63 0.02 -12.04
N THR A 126 -17.97 -1.25 -11.78
CA THR A 126 -17.92 -1.81 -10.42
C THR A 126 -16.67 -2.65 -10.30
N SER A 127 -15.86 -2.37 -9.28
CA SER A 127 -14.67 -3.14 -8.98
C SER A 127 -14.71 -3.68 -7.55
N THR A 128 -14.04 -4.81 -7.34
CA THR A 128 -13.93 -5.43 -6.02
C THR A 128 -12.60 -5.07 -5.39
N TRP A 129 -12.65 -4.64 -4.14
CA TRP A 129 -11.47 -4.20 -3.38
C TRP A 129 -11.34 -5.03 -2.12
N ALA A 130 -10.09 -5.29 -1.73
CA ALA A 130 -9.75 -5.80 -0.42
C ALA A 130 -9.66 -4.62 0.55
N SER A 131 -10.20 -4.77 1.74
CA SER A 131 -10.23 -3.73 2.76
C SER A 131 -9.75 -4.29 4.09
N TRP A 132 -8.83 -3.57 4.73
CA TRP A 132 -8.35 -3.86 6.08
C TRP A 132 -8.74 -2.70 6.98
N LYS A 133 -9.65 -2.94 7.93
CA LYS A 133 -10.06 -1.91 8.88
C LYS A 133 -8.90 -1.51 9.78
N LEU A 134 -8.82 -0.24 10.13
CA LEU A 134 -7.73 0.29 10.96
C LEU A 134 -7.56 -0.47 12.28
N ASP A 135 -8.66 -0.96 12.87
CA ASP A 135 -8.61 -1.72 14.12
C ASP A 135 -7.86 -3.05 14.00
N ASN A 136 -7.69 -3.55 12.79
CA ASN A 136 -7.07 -4.84 12.52
C ASN A 136 -5.63 -4.73 12.01
N ILE A 137 -5.09 -3.51 11.92
CA ILE A 137 -3.74 -3.26 11.43
C ILE A 137 -3.02 -2.32 12.41
N LYS A 138 -1.70 -2.33 12.36
CA LYS A 138 -0.89 -1.47 13.23
C LYS A 138 -0.48 -0.21 12.47
N LEU A 139 -0.78 0.95 13.06
CA LEU A 139 -0.36 2.23 12.53
C LEU A 139 0.96 2.68 13.15
N PHE A 140 1.84 3.25 12.33
CA PHE A 140 3.12 3.78 12.75
C PHE A 140 3.16 5.29 12.53
N PRO A 141 3.76 6.05 13.46
CA PRO A 141 4.02 7.46 13.21
C PRO A 141 5.19 7.62 12.24
N TYR A 142 5.22 8.73 11.52
CA TYR A 142 6.39 9.08 10.72
C TYR A 142 7.53 9.54 11.63
N LYS A 143 8.73 9.19 11.21
CA LYS A 143 9.96 9.59 11.93
C LYS A 143 10.57 10.84 11.32
#